data_16b4ed9e55c4ccdf6b47811ccee97998
#
_entry.id   16b4ed9e55c4ccdf6b47811ccee97998
#
_cell.length_a   1.000
_cell.length_b   1.000
_cell.length_c   1.000
_cell.angle_alpha   90.00
_cell.angle_beta   90.00
_cell.angle_gamma   90.00
#
_symmetry.space_group_name_H-M   'P 1'
#
loop_
_entity.id
_entity.type
_entity.pdbx_description
1 polymer ?
#
loop_
_entity_poly.entity_id
_entity_poly.type
_entity_poly.pdbx_seq_one_letter_code
_entity_poly.pdbx_strand_id
1 'polypeptide(L)'
;MAFCQWMKSKICAKVYMNKRKEKWWNDPERNKPPKKEIKYFQLSEFDSPDQIGSGKKNMNMDFVQRLDDARELAGVSFKITSGFRSPEYHADLKKRGYHTSPSSEHLKGNAADIATPDSVSRYKILKSLMDVGFTRFGIGQTFIHVDCSTDKSQSVVWDYY
;
A
#
# COMPACT_ATOMS: atom_id res chain seq x y z
N MET A 1 -0.04 40.25 -14.89
CA MET A 1 -0.04 39.86 -13.46
C MET A 1 -0.38 38.39 -13.24
N ALA A 2 -1.00 37.65 -14.14
CA ALA A 2 -1.36 36.22 -13.96
C ALA A 2 -0.19 35.23 -14.01
N PHE A 3 0.89 35.54 -14.75
CA PHE A 3 2.04 34.65 -14.94
C PHE A 3 2.89 34.49 -13.68
N CYS A 4 2.96 35.51 -12.82
CA CYS A 4 3.73 35.51 -11.59
C CYS A 4 3.06 34.65 -10.48
N GLN A 5 1.74 34.55 -10.51
CA GLN A 5 0.96 33.77 -9.54
C GLN A 5 0.99 32.29 -9.83
N TRP A 6 1.06 31.91 -11.13
CA TRP A 6 1.20 30.51 -11.57
C TRP A 6 2.59 29.91 -11.25
N MET A 7 3.66 30.69 -11.39
CA MET A 7 5.02 30.25 -11.00
C MET A 7 5.16 30.08 -9.48
N LYS A 8 4.56 30.97 -8.67
CA LYS A 8 4.58 30.83 -7.20
C LYS A 8 3.86 29.58 -6.72
N SER A 9 2.78 29.13 -7.36
CA SER A 9 2.07 27.91 -7.01
C SER A 9 2.87 26.64 -7.32
N LYS A 10 3.60 26.60 -8.44
CA LYS A 10 4.47 25.45 -8.78
C LYS A 10 5.72 25.34 -7.89
N ILE A 11 6.31 26.49 -7.52
CA ILE A 11 7.46 26.53 -6.61
C ILE A 11 7.01 26.12 -5.20
N CYS A 12 5.86 26.60 -4.72
CA CYS A 12 5.29 26.19 -3.44
C CYS A 12 4.96 24.68 -3.41
N ALA A 13 4.37 24.12 -4.46
CA ALA A 13 4.09 22.69 -4.55
C ALA A 13 5.38 21.85 -4.54
N LYS A 14 6.41 22.29 -5.29
CA LYS A 14 7.70 21.58 -5.36
C LYS A 14 8.48 21.66 -4.04
N VAL A 15 8.44 22.82 -3.37
CA VAL A 15 9.07 23.01 -2.04
C VAL A 15 8.30 22.23 -0.96
N TYR A 16 6.97 22.19 -1.03
CA TYR A 16 6.15 21.44 -0.10
C TYR A 16 6.35 19.91 -0.24
N MET A 17 6.45 19.43 -1.49
CA MET A 17 6.75 18.02 -1.80
C MET A 17 8.16 17.62 -1.37
N ASN A 18 9.18 18.48 -1.58
CA ASN A 18 10.54 18.19 -1.12
C ASN A 18 10.66 18.22 0.42
N LYS A 19 10.06 19.21 1.10
CA LYS A 19 10.05 19.24 2.58
C LYS A 19 9.33 18.05 3.18
N ARG A 20 8.24 17.55 2.53
CA ARG A 20 7.57 16.32 2.97
C ARG A 20 8.45 15.09 2.75
N LYS A 21 9.12 14.97 1.59
CA LYS A 21 10.07 13.87 1.31
C LYS A 21 11.23 13.88 2.29
N GLU A 22 11.88 15.02 2.51
CA GLU A 22 12.99 15.14 3.48
C GLU A 22 12.56 14.83 4.90
N LYS A 23 11.36 15.24 5.31
CA LYS A 23 10.80 14.93 6.62
C LYS A 23 10.52 13.43 6.80
N TRP A 24 10.05 12.74 5.74
CA TRP A 24 9.76 11.31 5.77
C TRP A 24 11.02 10.42 5.73
N TRP A 25 12.07 10.80 4.98
CA TRP A 25 13.29 10.01 4.86
C TRP A 25 14.24 10.18 6.04
N ASN A 26 14.26 11.34 6.67
CA ASN A 26 15.20 11.70 7.73
C ASN A 26 14.56 11.71 9.13
N ASP A 27 13.32 11.24 9.28
CA ASP A 27 12.64 11.19 10.57
C ASP A 27 13.18 10.00 11.39
N PRO A 28 13.91 10.26 12.51
CA PRO A 28 14.41 9.20 13.39
C PRO A 28 13.27 8.42 14.08
N GLU A 29 12.04 8.93 14.09
CA GLU A 29 10.85 8.26 14.61
C GLU A 29 10.25 7.23 13.65
N ARG A 30 10.79 7.15 12.40
CA ARG A 30 10.32 6.23 11.35
C ARG A 30 10.35 4.75 11.78
N ASN A 31 11.23 4.40 12.69
CA ASN A 31 11.37 3.03 13.22
C ASN A 31 10.59 2.80 14.53
N LYS A 32 9.86 3.81 15.01
CA LYS A 32 8.96 3.61 16.15
C LYS A 32 7.60 3.10 15.67
N PRO A 33 6.97 2.18 16.40
CA PRO A 33 5.63 1.73 16.06
C PRO A 33 4.70 2.96 15.96
N PRO A 34 3.81 3.00 14.97
CA PRO A 34 2.93 4.14 14.75
C PRO A 34 2.10 4.41 16.00
N LYS A 35 2.24 5.63 16.55
CA LYS A 35 1.38 6.11 17.65
C LYS A 35 0.00 6.56 17.15
N LYS A 36 -0.21 6.58 15.84
CA LYS A 36 -1.44 7.04 15.20
C LYS A 36 -2.42 5.88 15.12
N GLU A 37 -3.64 6.11 15.57
CA GLU A 37 -4.73 5.16 15.41
C GLU A 37 -5.05 4.97 13.91
N ILE A 38 -5.25 3.73 13.48
CA ILE A 38 -5.71 3.41 12.13
C ILE A 38 -7.13 3.92 11.98
N LYS A 39 -7.35 4.85 11.06
CA LYS A 39 -8.60 5.60 10.91
C LYS A 39 -9.57 4.95 9.93
N TYR A 40 -9.05 4.37 8.86
CA TYR A 40 -9.86 3.95 7.71
C TYR A 40 -9.97 2.43 7.55
N PHE A 41 -9.15 1.65 8.27
CA PHE A 41 -9.16 0.20 8.18
C PHE A 41 -9.46 -0.45 9.51
N GLN A 42 -10.16 -1.57 9.44
CA GLN A 42 -10.21 -2.54 10.52
C GLN A 42 -9.21 -3.66 10.22
N LEU A 43 -8.46 -4.10 11.22
CA LEU A 43 -7.42 -5.12 11.01
C LEU A 43 -7.99 -6.47 10.55
N SER A 44 -9.28 -6.72 10.79
CA SER A 44 -10.00 -7.88 10.26
C SER A 44 -10.15 -7.87 8.74
N GLU A 45 -10.05 -6.70 8.08
CA GLU A 45 -10.07 -6.62 6.61
C GLU A 45 -8.83 -7.29 5.98
N PHE A 46 -7.78 -7.49 6.77
CA PHE A 46 -6.52 -8.12 6.35
C PHE A 46 -6.42 -9.58 6.78
N ASP A 47 -7.47 -10.18 7.33
CA ASP A 47 -7.45 -11.57 7.75
C ASP A 47 -7.23 -12.52 6.55
N SER A 48 -6.50 -13.61 6.80
CA SER A 48 -6.53 -14.76 5.90
C SER A 48 -7.93 -15.39 5.94
N PRO A 49 -8.53 -15.76 4.79
CA PRO A 49 -9.90 -16.28 4.75
C PRO A 49 -10.15 -17.53 5.62
N ASP A 50 -9.10 -18.26 5.93
CA ASP A 50 -9.13 -19.48 6.77
C ASP A 50 -8.82 -19.20 8.26
N GLN A 51 -8.42 -17.95 8.63
CA GLN A 51 -7.97 -17.62 9.99
C GLN A 51 -8.49 -16.27 10.46
N ILE A 52 -9.60 -16.25 11.19
CA ILE A 52 -10.15 -15.01 11.81
C ILE A 52 -9.15 -14.43 12.82
N GLY A 53 -8.95 -13.12 12.78
CA GLY A 53 -8.03 -12.39 13.66
C GLY A 53 -6.56 -12.46 13.24
N SER A 54 -6.27 -13.11 12.10
CA SER A 54 -4.90 -13.25 11.60
C SER A 54 -4.31 -11.91 11.12
N GLY A 55 -5.10 -11.00 10.59
CA GLY A 55 -4.68 -9.66 10.19
C GLY A 55 -4.13 -8.88 11.39
N LYS A 56 -4.87 -8.84 12.49
CA LYS A 56 -4.42 -8.18 13.73
C LYS A 56 -3.11 -8.77 14.27
N LYS A 57 -2.93 -10.08 14.12
CA LYS A 57 -1.77 -10.81 14.67
C LYS A 57 -0.52 -10.70 13.80
N ASN A 58 -0.69 -10.69 12.47
CA ASN A 58 0.42 -10.92 11.55
C ASN A 58 0.72 -9.75 10.60
N MET A 59 -0.18 -8.75 10.46
CA MET A 59 0.11 -7.60 9.60
C MET A 59 1.19 -6.71 10.20
N ASN A 60 2.08 -6.25 9.34
CA ASN A 60 3.03 -5.20 9.66
C ASN A 60 2.28 -3.87 9.86
N MET A 61 2.29 -3.35 11.07
CA MET A 61 1.52 -2.15 11.42
C MET A 61 2.03 -0.88 10.72
N ASP A 62 3.33 -0.78 10.43
CA ASP A 62 3.86 0.34 9.64
C ASP A 62 3.34 0.30 8.19
N PHE A 63 3.21 -0.90 7.63
CA PHE A 63 2.58 -1.09 6.33
C PHE A 63 1.12 -0.66 6.34
N VAL A 64 0.34 -1.10 7.33
CA VAL A 64 -1.08 -0.75 7.47
C VAL A 64 -1.24 0.75 7.69
N GLN A 65 -0.40 1.38 8.50
CA GLN A 65 -0.43 2.83 8.70
C GLN A 65 -0.17 3.61 7.41
N ARG A 66 0.80 3.18 6.62
CA ARG A 66 1.07 3.82 5.32
C ARG A 66 -0.08 3.63 4.33
N LEU A 67 -0.77 2.48 4.37
CA LEU A 67 -2.00 2.28 3.59
C LEU A 67 -3.12 3.23 4.03
N ASP A 68 -3.27 3.43 5.34
CA ASP A 68 -4.26 4.34 5.92
C ASP A 68 -4.01 5.79 5.46
N ASP A 69 -2.75 6.23 5.51
CA ASP A 69 -2.33 7.54 5.02
C ASP A 69 -2.56 7.67 3.48
N ALA A 70 -2.29 6.62 2.70
CA ALA A 70 -2.56 6.61 1.26
C ALA A 70 -4.06 6.74 0.97
N ARG A 71 -4.90 6.02 1.71
CA ARG A 71 -6.36 6.10 1.57
C ARG A 71 -6.89 7.50 1.89
N GLU A 72 -6.35 8.15 2.92
CA GLU A 72 -6.68 9.54 3.25
C GLU A 72 -6.34 10.48 2.08
N LEU A 73 -5.15 10.32 1.48
CA LEU A 73 -4.71 11.14 0.34
C LEU A 73 -5.51 10.89 -0.93
N ALA A 74 -5.90 9.65 -1.18
CA ALA A 74 -6.64 9.26 -2.37
C ALA A 74 -8.05 9.83 -2.41
N GLY A 75 -8.67 10.00 -1.23
CA GLY A 75 -10.08 10.41 -1.10
C GLY A 75 -11.07 9.41 -1.72
N VAL A 76 -10.66 8.14 -1.88
CA VAL A 76 -11.52 7.04 -2.35
C VAL A 76 -11.39 5.82 -1.45
N SER A 77 -12.37 4.93 -1.51
CA SER A 77 -12.33 3.70 -0.71
C SER A 77 -11.24 2.74 -1.20
N PHE A 78 -10.49 2.16 -0.24
CA PHE A 78 -9.60 1.02 -0.50
C PHE A 78 -10.28 -0.24 0.02
N LYS A 79 -10.83 -1.03 -0.87
CA LYS A 79 -11.37 -2.35 -0.52
C LYS A 79 -10.24 -3.37 -0.57
N ILE A 80 -9.87 -3.90 0.58
CA ILE A 80 -8.86 -4.96 0.67
C ILE A 80 -9.48 -6.27 0.16
N THR A 81 -8.87 -6.88 -0.84
CA THR A 81 -9.28 -8.17 -1.39
C THR A 81 -8.39 -9.31 -0.91
N SER A 82 -7.18 -9.00 -0.45
CA SER A 82 -6.28 -9.93 0.20
C SER A 82 -5.28 -9.15 1.08
N GLY A 83 -5.17 -9.52 2.33
CA GLY A 83 -4.16 -9.03 3.27
C GLY A 83 -3.15 -10.12 3.61
N PHE A 84 -3.05 -10.50 4.89
CA PHE A 84 -2.26 -11.65 5.32
C PHE A 84 -2.80 -12.94 4.69
N ARG A 85 -1.91 -13.84 4.36
CA ARG A 85 -2.24 -15.20 3.90
C ARG A 85 -1.55 -16.21 4.80
N SER A 86 -2.32 -17.09 5.42
CA SER A 86 -1.75 -18.24 6.11
C SER A 86 -0.98 -19.14 5.14
N PRO A 87 0.04 -19.89 5.59
CA PRO A 87 0.72 -20.86 4.73
C PRO A 87 -0.25 -21.87 4.10
N GLU A 88 -1.27 -22.29 4.84
CA GLU A 88 -2.30 -23.24 4.41
C GLU A 88 -3.16 -22.64 3.29
N TYR A 89 -3.68 -21.43 3.47
CA TYR A 89 -4.46 -20.75 2.44
C TYR A 89 -3.61 -20.43 1.19
N HIS A 90 -2.36 -20.05 1.39
CA HIS A 90 -1.43 -19.82 0.29
C HIS A 90 -1.19 -21.08 -0.55
N ALA A 91 -1.02 -22.23 0.12
CA ALA A 91 -0.90 -23.52 -0.55
C ALA A 91 -2.19 -23.95 -1.27
N ASP A 92 -3.36 -23.64 -0.69
CA ASP A 92 -4.65 -23.89 -1.32
C ASP A 92 -4.83 -23.05 -2.60
N LEU A 93 -4.48 -21.76 -2.57
CA LEU A 93 -4.49 -20.91 -3.77
C LEU A 93 -3.66 -21.52 -4.91
N LYS A 94 -2.47 -22.05 -4.62
CA LYS A 94 -1.63 -22.73 -5.59
C LYS A 94 -2.31 -23.99 -6.17
N LYS A 95 -2.95 -24.81 -5.33
CA LYS A 95 -3.71 -26.00 -5.76
C LYS A 95 -4.88 -25.61 -6.69
N ARG A 96 -5.50 -24.46 -6.46
CA ARG A 96 -6.59 -23.91 -7.28
C ARG A 96 -6.12 -23.23 -8.56
N GLY A 97 -4.82 -23.27 -8.87
CA GLY A 97 -4.24 -22.76 -10.11
C GLY A 97 -3.85 -21.27 -10.08
N TYR A 98 -3.90 -20.61 -8.92
CA TYR A 98 -3.41 -19.24 -8.81
C TYR A 98 -1.88 -19.18 -8.82
N HIS A 99 -1.33 -18.19 -9.51
CA HIS A 99 0.11 -17.93 -9.47
C HIS A 99 0.47 -17.37 -8.10
N THR A 100 1.19 -18.17 -7.30
CA THR A 100 1.64 -17.81 -5.97
C THR A 100 3.15 -17.97 -5.86
N SER A 101 3.84 -16.95 -5.38
CA SER A 101 5.28 -17.02 -5.10
C SER A 101 5.52 -17.63 -3.71
N PRO A 102 6.46 -18.57 -3.55
CA PRO A 102 6.83 -19.11 -2.23
C PRO A 102 7.40 -18.03 -1.30
N SER A 103 7.92 -16.94 -1.85
CA SER A 103 8.39 -15.76 -1.13
C SER A 103 7.38 -14.60 -1.12
N SER A 104 6.09 -14.91 -1.14
CA SER A 104 5.03 -13.89 -1.14
C SER A 104 5.05 -13.02 0.11
N GLU A 105 4.96 -11.70 -0.05
CA GLU A 105 4.90 -10.77 1.07
C GLU A 105 3.58 -10.84 1.85
N HIS A 106 2.53 -11.41 1.27
CA HIS A 106 1.29 -11.72 2.00
C HIS A 106 1.53 -12.72 3.15
N LEU A 107 2.45 -13.67 3.00
CA LEU A 107 2.82 -14.62 4.07
C LEU A 107 3.51 -13.93 5.26
N LYS A 108 4.11 -12.77 5.02
CA LYS A 108 4.84 -11.99 6.03
C LYS A 108 4.00 -10.83 6.60
N GLY A 109 2.76 -10.64 6.13
CA GLY A 109 1.92 -9.50 6.50
C GLY A 109 2.41 -8.15 5.95
N ASN A 110 3.22 -8.16 4.91
CA ASN A 110 3.84 -6.98 4.29
C ASN A 110 3.18 -6.56 2.98
N ALA A 111 2.05 -7.14 2.61
CA ALA A 111 1.37 -6.88 1.34
C ALA A 111 -0.14 -6.80 1.48
N ALA A 112 -0.76 -6.09 0.55
CA ALA A 112 -2.20 -6.09 0.34
C ALA A 112 -2.54 -5.99 -1.15
N ASP A 113 -3.66 -6.61 -1.51
CA ASP A 113 -4.32 -6.44 -2.81
C ASP A 113 -5.54 -5.54 -2.60
N ILE A 114 -5.61 -4.42 -3.34
CA ILE A 114 -6.63 -3.39 -3.23
C ILE A 114 -7.47 -3.40 -4.50
N ALA A 115 -8.77 -3.58 -4.37
CA ALA A 115 -9.69 -3.55 -5.52
C ALA A 115 -9.67 -2.19 -6.24
N THR A 116 -9.67 -2.24 -7.56
CA THR A 116 -9.75 -1.06 -8.44
C THR A 116 -10.93 -1.21 -9.39
N PRO A 117 -12.12 -0.73 -8.99
CA PRO A 117 -13.37 -0.97 -9.74
C PRO A 117 -13.40 -0.22 -11.07
N ASP A 118 -12.64 0.85 -11.21
CA ASP A 118 -12.59 1.71 -12.40
C ASP A 118 -11.23 2.39 -12.56
N SER A 119 -10.97 2.99 -13.71
CA SER A 119 -9.69 3.62 -14.06
C SER A 119 -9.38 4.86 -13.22
N VAL A 120 -10.39 5.61 -12.78
CA VAL A 120 -10.22 6.83 -11.96
C VAL A 120 -9.79 6.44 -10.56
N SER A 121 -10.47 5.45 -9.96
CA SER A 121 -10.11 4.90 -8.65
C SER A 121 -8.71 4.28 -8.70
N ARG A 122 -8.41 3.50 -9.75
CA ARG A 122 -7.08 2.90 -9.98
C ARG A 122 -5.98 3.95 -9.96
N TYR A 123 -6.16 5.04 -10.72
CA TYR A 123 -5.17 6.13 -10.78
C TYR A 123 -4.96 6.78 -9.41
N LYS A 124 -6.06 7.12 -8.71
CA LYS A 124 -6.01 7.75 -7.38
C LYS A 124 -5.32 6.87 -6.35
N ILE A 125 -5.66 5.57 -6.33
CA ILE A 125 -5.06 4.58 -5.44
C ILE A 125 -3.56 4.46 -5.72
N LEU A 126 -3.17 4.20 -6.97
CA LEU A 126 -1.76 4.03 -7.33
C LEU A 126 -0.93 5.27 -7.02
N LYS A 127 -1.47 6.46 -7.38
CA LYS A 127 -0.79 7.73 -7.10
C LYS A 127 -0.58 7.95 -5.61
N SER A 128 -1.61 7.76 -4.79
CA SER A 128 -1.51 7.97 -3.35
C SER A 128 -0.56 6.98 -2.67
N LEU A 129 -0.54 5.72 -3.11
CA LEU A 129 0.43 4.73 -2.64
C LEU A 129 1.87 5.17 -2.94
N MET A 130 2.13 5.70 -4.14
CA MET A 130 3.45 6.26 -4.48
C MET A 130 3.79 7.50 -3.64
N ASP A 131 2.82 8.38 -3.39
CA ASP A 131 3.00 9.60 -2.61
C ASP A 131 3.38 9.32 -1.15
N VAL A 132 2.91 8.22 -0.55
CA VAL A 132 3.31 7.78 0.80
C VAL A 132 4.58 6.91 0.81
N GLY A 133 5.23 6.72 -0.33
CA GLY A 133 6.54 6.10 -0.45
C GLY A 133 6.55 4.59 -0.66
N PHE A 134 5.44 3.97 -1.08
CA PHE A 134 5.52 2.63 -1.64
C PHE A 134 6.23 2.65 -3.00
N THR A 135 6.99 1.61 -3.28
CA THR A 135 7.85 1.52 -4.48
C THR A 135 7.69 0.20 -5.24
N ARG A 136 6.79 -0.67 -4.77
CA ARG A 136 6.58 -2.00 -5.35
C ARG A 136 5.11 -2.21 -5.62
N PHE A 137 4.75 -2.45 -6.88
CA PHE A 137 3.36 -2.55 -7.32
C PHE A 137 3.19 -3.68 -8.33
N GLY A 138 2.15 -4.50 -8.12
CA GLY A 138 1.64 -5.44 -9.11
C GLY A 138 0.28 -4.97 -9.63
N ILE A 139 0.14 -4.89 -10.94
CA ILE A 139 -1.08 -4.42 -11.57
C ILE A 139 -1.89 -5.61 -12.08
N GLY A 140 -3.00 -5.90 -11.43
CA GLY A 140 -4.00 -6.85 -11.89
C GLY A 140 -5.11 -6.19 -12.69
N GLN A 141 -5.96 -6.97 -13.33
CA GLN A 141 -7.11 -6.45 -14.08
C GLN A 141 -8.06 -5.64 -13.20
N THR A 142 -8.32 -6.11 -11.98
CA THR A 142 -9.30 -5.54 -11.05
C THR A 142 -8.73 -5.11 -9.71
N PHE A 143 -7.40 -5.17 -9.54
CA PHE A 143 -6.74 -4.84 -8.28
C PHE A 143 -5.34 -4.24 -8.50
N ILE A 144 -4.81 -3.62 -7.47
CA ILE A 144 -3.40 -3.27 -7.32
C ILE A 144 -2.86 -4.04 -6.13
N HIS A 145 -1.79 -4.81 -6.37
CA HIS A 145 -0.95 -5.32 -5.31
C HIS A 145 0.05 -4.25 -4.88
N VAL A 146 0.25 -4.12 -3.58
CA VAL A 146 1.30 -3.27 -3.01
C VAL A 146 2.00 -4.03 -1.89
N ASP A 147 3.33 -3.92 -1.81
CA ASP A 147 4.12 -4.50 -0.73
C ASP A 147 5.24 -3.56 -0.24
N CYS A 148 5.74 -3.84 0.97
CA CYS A 148 6.85 -3.12 1.57
C CYS A 148 8.09 -4.00 1.78
N SER A 149 8.32 -4.97 0.90
CA SER A 149 9.53 -5.81 0.94
C SER A 149 10.79 -4.96 0.92
N THR A 150 11.75 -5.31 1.77
CA THR A 150 13.07 -4.65 1.83
C THR A 150 14.18 -5.48 1.21
N ASP A 151 13.93 -6.76 1.00
CA ASP A 151 14.86 -7.77 0.48
C ASP A 151 14.69 -8.05 -1.03
N LYS A 152 13.74 -7.34 -1.68
CA LYS A 152 13.48 -7.44 -3.11
C LYS A 152 13.77 -6.11 -3.83
N SER A 153 13.89 -6.17 -5.16
CA SER A 153 14.12 -4.97 -6.00
C SER A 153 13.08 -3.88 -5.70
N GLN A 154 13.55 -2.65 -5.52
CA GLN A 154 12.71 -1.49 -5.28
C GLN A 154 12.41 -0.75 -6.58
N SER A 155 11.41 0.15 -6.57
CA SER A 155 11.00 0.97 -7.70
C SER A 155 10.58 0.12 -8.91
N VAL A 156 9.74 -0.89 -8.64
CA VAL A 156 9.27 -1.84 -9.66
C VAL A 156 7.75 -1.85 -9.77
N VAL A 157 7.29 -2.01 -11.00
CA VAL A 157 5.90 -2.29 -11.36
C VAL A 157 5.87 -3.51 -12.25
N TRP A 158 4.97 -4.45 -11.99
CA TRP A 158 4.77 -5.65 -12.81
C TRP A 158 3.30 -5.91 -13.06
N ASP A 159 3.00 -6.72 -14.05
CA ASP A 159 1.65 -7.11 -14.43
C ASP A 159 1.31 -8.53 -13.98
N TYR A 160 0.04 -8.74 -13.65
CA TYR A 160 -0.56 -10.05 -13.40
C TYR A 160 -1.44 -10.44 -14.61
N TYR A 161 -0.82 -10.89 -15.71
CA TYR A 161 -1.51 -11.42 -16.89
C TYR A 161 -1.22 -12.89 -17.07
#